data_ce67abb4e1092fed720d6465b77ac101
#
_entry.id   ce67abb4e1092fed720d6465b77ac101
#
_cell.length_a   1.000
_cell.length_b   1.000
_cell.length_c   1.000
_cell.angle_alpha   90.00
_cell.angle_beta   90.00
_cell.angle_gamma   90.00
#
_symmetry.space_group_name_H-M   'P 1'
#
loop_
_entity.id
_entity.type
_entity.pdbx_description
1 polymer ?
#
loop_
_entity_poly.entity_id
_entity_poly.type
_entity_poly.pdbx_seq_one_letter_code
_entity_poly.pdbx_strand_id
1 'polypeptide(L)'
;MESDIESLLSVLGVDYKSEGTRMKIKGVSSIKEASENELSFCYYDGEKGVSLLAKSNAGVILCKKSMEGVVHPKIGEQKFVFVDNPRLVFVQVVKQMYEKKKLVGISERAVISEKSKIGSNCYIGDYVVIGDNCRIGDNTIIYDRVSLVQNCLIGNDCVIQPGVTIGADGFAFERFPNGELVRFPHIRGVKIGDNVEICANTNIARGSLSDTIIGDGTKVDAMVQIAHNVVIGKNCEITTGTIIGGSTRIGDMSWTGLNSTLKDNIKIGSNVLVAAGAVVIHDVQDQDVVAGVPAKSIKDKVKSDLLFLMAGQESKRKSTAT
;
A
#
# COMPACT_ATOMS: atom_id res chain seq x y z
N MET A 1 2.24 -21.07 18.36
CA MET A 1 2.14 -20.26 19.58
C MET A 1 0.65 -20.16 19.91
N GLU A 2 0.23 -20.49 21.13
CA GLU A 2 -1.17 -20.34 21.52
C GLU A 2 -1.37 -18.94 22.09
N SER A 3 -2.30 -18.17 21.55
CA SER A 3 -2.57 -16.81 21.98
C SER A 3 -4.01 -16.65 22.44
N ASP A 4 -4.23 -15.78 23.41
CA ASP A 4 -5.56 -15.38 23.86
C ASP A 4 -5.93 -14.06 23.20
N ILE A 5 -7.09 -14.01 22.54
CA ILE A 5 -7.54 -12.81 21.81
C ILE A 5 -7.68 -11.60 22.73
N GLU A 6 -8.16 -11.77 23.93
CA GLU A 6 -8.37 -10.67 24.88
C GLU A 6 -7.04 -10.01 25.28
N SER A 7 -6.02 -10.84 25.50
CA SER A 7 -4.66 -10.36 25.79
C SER A 7 -4.08 -9.57 24.61
N LEU A 8 -4.25 -10.06 23.37
CA LEU A 8 -3.78 -9.39 22.17
C LEU A 8 -4.49 -8.04 21.96
N LEU A 9 -5.81 -7.99 22.12
CA LEU A 9 -6.60 -6.77 21.99
C LEU A 9 -6.27 -5.73 23.07
N SER A 10 -6.01 -6.18 24.30
CA SER A 10 -5.59 -5.31 25.40
C SER A 10 -4.25 -4.63 25.11
N VAL A 11 -3.27 -5.38 24.59
CA VAL A 11 -1.96 -4.82 24.19
C VAL A 11 -2.11 -3.80 23.05
N LEU A 12 -3.05 -4.03 22.12
CA LEU A 12 -3.33 -3.13 21.01
C LEU A 12 -4.20 -1.91 21.41
N GLY A 13 -4.74 -1.87 22.63
CA GLY A 13 -5.64 -0.81 23.09
C GLY A 13 -6.95 -0.74 22.30
N VAL A 14 -7.43 -1.88 21.80
CA VAL A 14 -8.67 -1.96 21.02
C VAL A 14 -9.86 -2.00 21.95
N ASP A 15 -10.84 -1.12 21.72
CA ASP A 15 -12.16 -1.19 22.39
C ASP A 15 -13.03 -2.25 21.72
N TYR A 16 -13.53 -3.21 22.52
CA TYR A 16 -14.31 -4.33 22.02
C TYR A 16 -15.37 -4.80 23.03
N LYS A 17 -16.36 -5.51 22.52
CA LYS A 17 -17.25 -6.38 23.31
C LYS A 17 -17.07 -7.80 22.82
N SER A 18 -17.38 -8.79 23.64
CA SER A 18 -17.28 -10.18 23.23
C SER A 18 -18.40 -11.02 23.79
N GLU A 19 -18.77 -12.07 23.05
CA GLU A 19 -19.76 -13.06 23.42
C GLU A 19 -19.23 -14.45 23.07
N GLY A 20 -19.55 -15.45 23.90
CA GLY A 20 -19.16 -16.85 23.69
C GLY A 20 -18.04 -17.32 24.61
N THR A 21 -17.51 -18.49 24.31
CA THR A 21 -16.54 -19.19 25.17
C THR A 21 -15.13 -18.68 24.95
N ARG A 22 -14.34 -18.59 26.04
CA ARG A 22 -12.92 -18.25 25.93
C ARG A 22 -12.16 -19.33 25.16
N MET A 23 -11.48 -18.95 24.10
CA MET A 23 -10.75 -19.86 23.22
C MET A 23 -9.32 -19.40 23.01
N LYS A 24 -8.42 -20.36 22.85
CA LYS A 24 -7.04 -20.12 22.46
C LYS A 24 -6.92 -20.19 20.94
N ILE A 25 -6.20 -19.23 20.38
CA ILE A 25 -5.94 -19.13 18.94
C ILE A 25 -4.60 -19.80 18.66
N LYS A 26 -4.58 -20.74 17.74
CA LYS A 26 -3.37 -21.43 17.23
C LYS A 26 -2.95 -20.95 15.85
N GLY A 27 -3.87 -20.34 15.11
CA GLY A 27 -3.65 -19.90 13.74
C GLY A 27 -4.68 -18.85 13.30
N VAL A 28 -4.58 -18.46 12.05
CA VAL A 28 -5.50 -17.53 11.38
C VAL A 28 -5.88 -18.10 10.01
N SER A 29 -7.14 -17.91 9.62
CA SER A 29 -7.61 -18.35 8.31
C SER A 29 -8.77 -17.52 7.79
N SER A 30 -9.14 -17.73 6.52
CA SER A 30 -10.32 -17.08 5.96
C SER A 30 -11.59 -17.56 6.67
N ILE A 31 -12.64 -16.72 6.72
CA ILE A 31 -13.89 -17.05 7.43
C ILE A 31 -14.57 -18.33 6.92
N LYS A 32 -14.27 -18.74 5.68
CA LYS A 32 -14.85 -19.94 5.06
C LYS A 32 -14.06 -21.22 5.38
N GLU A 33 -12.77 -21.08 5.64
CA GLU A 33 -11.83 -22.20 5.77
C GLU A 33 -11.36 -22.41 7.21
N ALA A 34 -11.59 -21.42 8.07
CA ALA A 34 -11.13 -21.43 9.45
C ALA A 34 -11.73 -22.58 10.25
N SER A 35 -10.88 -23.17 11.10
CA SER A 35 -11.21 -24.23 12.06
C SER A 35 -11.43 -23.67 13.48
N GLU A 36 -11.85 -24.55 14.40
CA GLU A 36 -12.19 -24.22 15.80
C GLU A 36 -11.08 -23.53 16.62
N ASN A 37 -9.83 -23.67 16.23
CA ASN A 37 -8.68 -23.07 16.91
C ASN A 37 -8.09 -21.87 16.15
N GLU A 38 -8.81 -21.32 15.19
CA GLU A 38 -8.32 -20.24 14.35
C GLU A 38 -9.13 -18.94 14.52
N LEU A 39 -8.40 -17.82 14.37
CA LEU A 39 -8.97 -16.49 14.29
C LEU A 39 -9.35 -16.16 12.86
N SER A 40 -10.52 -15.60 12.68
CA SER A 40 -10.98 -15.01 11.42
C SER A 40 -11.66 -13.67 11.65
N PHE A 41 -12.12 -13.04 10.56
CA PHE A 41 -12.91 -11.82 10.64
C PHE A 41 -14.06 -11.83 9.65
N CYS A 42 -15.16 -11.16 10.01
CA CYS A 42 -16.28 -10.86 9.13
C CYS A 42 -16.40 -9.35 8.94
N TYR A 43 -16.15 -8.90 7.73
CA TYR A 43 -16.25 -7.49 7.37
C TYR A 43 -17.70 -7.05 7.05
N TYR A 44 -18.55 -8.01 6.70
CA TYR A 44 -19.93 -7.74 6.29
C TYR A 44 -20.87 -7.66 7.49
N ASP A 45 -21.88 -6.82 7.36
CA ASP A 45 -23.07 -6.73 8.23
C ASP A 45 -24.33 -7.20 7.49
N GLY A 46 -25.51 -7.07 8.13
CA GLY A 46 -26.78 -7.51 7.59
C GLY A 46 -26.84 -8.98 7.22
N GLU A 47 -27.72 -9.36 6.32
CA GLU A 47 -27.97 -10.76 5.93
C GLU A 47 -26.70 -11.49 5.45
N LYS A 48 -25.83 -10.79 4.71
CA LYS A 48 -24.56 -11.36 4.23
C LYS A 48 -23.63 -11.70 5.38
N GLY A 49 -23.51 -10.81 6.38
CA GLY A 49 -22.74 -11.05 7.60
C GLY A 49 -23.29 -12.23 8.38
N VAL A 50 -24.59 -12.25 8.66
CA VAL A 50 -25.28 -13.33 9.36
C VAL A 50 -25.04 -14.68 8.68
N SER A 51 -25.21 -14.75 7.36
CA SER A 51 -25.01 -15.99 6.58
C SER A 51 -23.56 -16.51 6.65
N LEU A 52 -22.57 -15.62 6.60
CA LEU A 52 -21.16 -16.01 6.69
C LEU A 52 -20.79 -16.51 8.10
N LEU A 53 -21.24 -15.81 9.12
CA LEU A 53 -20.97 -16.17 10.52
C LEU A 53 -21.61 -17.51 10.91
N ALA A 54 -22.84 -17.76 10.48
CA ALA A 54 -23.55 -19.01 10.76
C ALA A 54 -22.85 -20.24 10.12
N LYS A 55 -22.18 -20.05 8.99
CA LYS A 55 -21.49 -21.13 8.26
C LYS A 55 -20.04 -21.34 8.68
N SER A 56 -19.47 -20.40 9.41
CA SER A 56 -18.06 -20.46 9.81
C SER A 56 -17.85 -21.45 10.96
N ASN A 57 -16.72 -22.15 10.93
CA ASN A 57 -16.21 -22.97 12.01
C ASN A 57 -15.04 -22.33 12.76
N ALA A 58 -14.73 -21.07 12.47
CA ALA A 58 -13.67 -20.34 13.18
C ALA A 58 -13.98 -20.26 14.68
N GLY A 59 -13.00 -20.57 15.51
CA GLY A 59 -13.17 -20.52 16.97
C GLY A 59 -13.32 -19.08 17.47
N VAL A 60 -12.62 -18.11 16.88
CA VAL A 60 -12.73 -16.69 17.20
C VAL A 60 -13.00 -15.89 15.94
N ILE A 61 -14.02 -15.02 15.96
CA ILE A 61 -14.34 -14.18 14.82
C ILE A 61 -14.47 -12.72 15.25
N LEU A 62 -13.66 -11.87 14.62
CA LEU A 62 -13.84 -10.41 14.75
C LEU A 62 -15.00 -9.97 13.87
N CYS A 63 -16.01 -9.33 14.49
CA CYS A 63 -17.24 -8.87 13.84
C CYS A 63 -17.38 -7.35 13.96
N LYS A 64 -18.18 -6.73 13.10
CA LYS A 64 -18.55 -5.32 13.28
C LYS A 64 -19.40 -5.14 14.54
N LYS A 65 -19.25 -4.01 15.25
CA LYS A 65 -20.12 -3.63 16.39
C LYS A 65 -21.59 -3.62 16.03
N SER A 66 -21.97 -3.32 14.79
CA SER A 66 -23.37 -3.37 14.31
C SER A 66 -24.00 -4.77 14.32
N MET A 67 -23.21 -5.82 14.48
CA MET A 67 -23.68 -7.20 14.55
C MET A 67 -23.91 -7.68 15.99
N GLU A 68 -23.57 -6.88 17.01
CA GLU A 68 -23.83 -7.18 18.41
C GLU A 68 -25.34 -7.34 18.66
N GLY A 69 -25.75 -8.41 19.31
CA GLY A 69 -27.17 -8.75 19.53
C GLY A 69 -27.95 -9.19 18.29
N VAL A 70 -27.33 -9.21 17.11
CA VAL A 70 -27.91 -9.72 15.86
C VAL A 70 -27.46 -11.15 15.57
N VAL A 71 -26.24 -11.47 15.96
CA VAL A 71 -25.64 -12.80 15.78
C VAL A 71 -25.11 -13.30 17.10
N HIS A 72 -25.18 -14.61 17.30
CA HIS A 72 -24.69 -15.28 18.50
C HIS A 72 -23.72 -16.41 18.14
N PRO A 73 -22.62 -16.57 18.89
CA PRO A 73 -21.68 -17.66 18.66
C PRO A 73 -22.32 -19.03 18.97
N LYS A 74 -21.84 -20.08 18.33
CA LYS A 74 -22.20 -21.46 18.69
C LYS A 74 -21.72 -21.75 20.11
N ILE A 75 -22.65 -22.18 20.96
CA ILE A 75 -22.40 -22.38 22.40
C ILE A 75 -21.28 -23.39 22.61
N GLY A 76 -20.27 -23.03 23.38
CA GLY A 76 -19.10 -23.87 23.69
C GLY A 76 -18.07 -24.01 22.57
N GLU A 77 -18.35 -23.53 21.36
CA GLU A 77 -17.50 -23.75 20.18
C GLU A 77 -16.89 -22.48 19.59
N GLN A 78 -17.48 -21.33 19.88
CA GLN A 78 -17.07 -20.06 19.23
C GLN A 78 -17.05 -18.88 20.19
N LYS A 79 -16.27 -17.86 19.79
CA LYS A 79 -16.26 -16.53 20.40
C LYS A 79 -16.36 -15.47 19.32
N PHE A 80 -17.33 -14.56 19.45
CA PHE A 80 -17.42 -13.36 18.64
C PHE A 80 -16.85 -12.16 19.41
N VAL A 81 -16.11 -11.34 18.69
CA VAL A 81 -15.50 -10.12 19.21
C VAL A 81 -15.93 -8.95 18.33
N PHE A 82 -16.70 -8.05 18.89
CA PHE A 82 -17.32 -6.94 18.19
C PHE A 82 -16.43 -5.69 18.28
N VAL A 83 -15.98 -5.21 17.13
CA VAL A 83 -15.06 -4.08 16.98
C VAL A 83 -15.53 -3.14 15.86
N ASP A 84 -15.04 -1.92 15.84
CA ASP A 84 -15.42 -0.95 14.81
C ASP A 84 -14.95 -1.38 13.41
N ASN A 85 -13.69 -1.80 13.28
CA ASN A 85 -13.12 -2.27 12.03
C ASN A 85 -12.48 -3.66 12.18
N PRO A 86 -13.23 -4.75 11.95
CA PRO A 86 -12.75 -6.12 12.12
C PRO A 86 -11.49 -6.45 11.29
N ARG A 87 -11.42 -5.91 10.07
CA ARG A 87 -10.28 -6.17 9.17
C ARG A 87 -8.99 -5.50 9.69
N LEU A 88 -9.10 -4.25 10.12
CA LEU A 88 -7.95 -3.53 10.69
C LEU A 88 -7.43 -4.22 11.94
N VAL A 89 -8.33 -4.55 12.88
CA VAL A 89 -7.98 -5.26 14.11
C VAL A 89 -7.37 -6.63 13.80
N PHE A 90 -7.92 -7.37 12.84
CA PHE A 90 -7.35 -8.64 12.39
C PHE A 90 -5.91 -8.48 11.91
N VAL A 91 -5.63 -7.49 11.05
CA VAL A 91 -4.27 -7.22 10.57
C VAL A 91 -3.31 -6.90 11.71
N GLN A 92 -3.74 -6.09 12.69
CA GLN A 92 -2.93 -5.74 13.87
C GLN A 92 -2.61 -6.97 14.73
N VAL A 93 -3.62 -7.80 15.00
CA VAL A 93 -3.47 -9.06 15.75
C VAL A 93 -2.54 -10.03 15.02
N VAL A 94 -2.73 -10.22 13.70
CA VAL A 94 -1.87 -11.09 12.89
C VAL A 94 -0.42 -10.61 12.88
N LYS A 95 -0.20 -9.31 12.75
CA LYS A 95 1.16 -8.75 12.85
C LYS A 95 1.82 -9.08 14.19
N GLN A 96 1.09 -8.97 15.29
CA GLN A 96 1.60 -9.27 16.63
C GLN A 96 1.86 -10.78 16.82
N MET A 97 0.98 -11.66 16.29
CA MET A 97 1.14 -13.11 16.37
C MET A 97 2.30 -13.64 15.52
N TYR A 98 2.54 -13.04 14.37
CA TYR A 98 3.52 -13.48 13.37
C TYR A 98 4.65 -12.46 13.17
N GLU A 99 4.97 -11.69 14.20
CA GLU A 99 6.08 -10.74 14.16
C GLU A 99 7.36 -11.45 13.72
N LYS A 100 7.84 -11.10 12.54
CA LYS A 100 9.10 -11.64 12.03
C LYS A 100 10.25 -10.88 12.65
N LYS A 101 11.35 -11.57 12.97
CA LYS A 101 12.60 -10.89 13.32
C LYS A 101 12.94 -9.89 12.23
N LYS A 102 13.22 -8.65 12.64
CA LYS A 102 13.62 -7.59 11.71
C LYS A 102 14.91 -8.03 11.00
N LEU A 103 14.89 -8.01 9.67
CA LEU A 103 16.10 -8.27 8.89
C LEU A 103 17.06 -7.10 9.11
N VAL A 104 18.33 -7.41 9.40
CA VAL A 104 19.39 -6.41 9.56
C VAL A 104 20.68 -7.02 9.01
N GLY A 105 21.47 -6.19 8.34
CA GLY A 105 22.79 -6.57 7.81
C GLY A 105 22.94 -6.23 6.34
N ILE A 106 24.16 -6.21 5.88
CA ILE A 106 24.53 -5.95 4.49
C ILE A 106 25.17 -7.22 3.93
N SER A 107 24.62 -7.72 2.83
CA SER A 107 25.17 -8.89 2.17
C SER A 107 26.56 -8.58 1.59
N GLU A 108 27.48 -9.54 1.74
CA GLU A 108 28.80 -9.48 1.11
C GLU A 108 28.73 -9.49 -0.43
N ARG A 109 27.59 -9.89 -1.00
CA ARG A 109 27.34 -9.88 -2.44
C ARG A 109 26.73 -8.57 -2.95
N ALA A 110 26.46 -7.62 -2.07
CA ALA A 110 26.01 -6.29 -2.49
C ALA A 110 27.18 -5.44 -3.00
N VAL A 111 26.93 -4.67 -4.03
CA VAL A 111 27.90 -3.71 -4.57
C VAL A 111 27.47 -2.30 -4.22
N ILE A 112 28.22 -1.64 -3.35
CA ILE A 112 27.85 -0.34 -2.81
C ILE A 112 28.96 0.67 -3.08
N SER A 113 28.64 1.79 -3.72
CA SER A 113 29.59 2.88 -3.92
C SER A 113 30.03 3.50 -2.60
N GLU A 114 31.33 3.77 -2.48
CA GLU A 114 31.92 4.47 -1.33
C GLU A 114 31.36 5.90 -1.13
N LYS A 115 30.78 6.51 -2.18
CA LYS A 115 30.13 7.82 -2.12
C LYS A 115 28.72 7.76 -1.55
N SER A 116 28.20 6.59 -1.26
CA SER A 116 26.85 6.40 -0.76
C SER A 116 26.86 6.16 0.75
N LYS A 117 25.73 6.47 1.40
CA LYS A 117 25.56 6.33 2.85
C LYS A 117 24.34 5.50 3.16
N ILE A 118 24.51 4.56 4.09
CA ILE A 118 23.44 3.69 4.58
C ILE A 118 23.25 3.99 6.07
N GLY A 119 22.00 4.17 6.46
CA GLY A 119 21.60 4.39 7.84
C GLY A 119 21.75 3.16 8.74
N SER A 120 21.31 3.30 9.97
CA SER A 120 21.39 2.25 10.98
C SER A 120 20.31 1.19 10.79
N ASN A 121 20.60 -0.06 11.22
CA ASN A 121 19.63 -1.18 11.21
C ASN A 121 19.01 -1.50 9.85
N CYS A 122 19.69 -1.17 8.76
CA CYS A 122 19.25 -1.50 7.42
C CYS A 122 19.52 -2.97 7.07
N TYR A 123 18.73 -3.51 6.16
CA TYR A 123 19.01 -4.77 5.47
C TYR A 123 19.26 -4.50 4.00
N ILE A 124 20.39 -4.98 3.49
CA ILE A 124 20.76 -4.91 2.08
C ILE A 124 21.01 -6.33 1.60
N GLY A 125 20.13 -6.82 0.74
CA GLY A 125 20.12 -8.20 0.26
C GLY A 125 21.20 -8.53 -0.77
N ASP A 126 21.14 -9.75 -1.27
CA ASP A 126 22.10 -10.28 -2.25
C ASP A 126 21.96 -9.56 -3.61
N TYR A 127 23.10 -9.27 -4.24
CA TYR A 127 23.18 -8.66 -5.57
C TYR A 127 22.47 -7.29 -5.67
N VAL A 128 22.29 -6.61 -4.56
CA VAL A 128 21.87 -5.19 -4.55
C VAL A 128 23.02 -4.36 -5.10
N VAL A 129 22.72 -3.42 -6.00
CA VAL A 129 23.66 -2.44 -6.52
C VAL A 129 23.25 -1.05 -6.08
N ILE A 130 24.12 -0.35 -5.34
CA ILE A 130 23.93 1.04 -4.92
C ILE A 130 25.04 1.89 -5.54
N GLY A 131 24.66 2.68 -6.53
CA GLY A 131 25.55 3.58 -7.24
C GLY A 131 25.88 4.85 -6.46
N ASP A 132 26.49 5.82 -7.13
CA ASP A 132 27.01 7.03 -6.49
C ASP A 132 25.97 7.94 -5.88
N ASN A 133 26.35 8.60 -4.78
CA ASN A 133 25.57 9.65 -4.10
C ASN A 133 24.18 9.22 -3.64
N CYS A 134 23.98 7.92 -3.36
CA CYS A 134 22.73 7.43 -2.74
C CYS A 134 22.80 7.62 -1.22
N ARG A 135 21.63 7.88 -0.63
CA ARG A 135 21.47 7.92 0.82
C ARG A 135 20.24 7.09 1.20
N ILE A 136 20.41 6.20 2.16
CA ILE A 136 19.37 5.31 2.66
C ILE A 136 19.20 5.62 4.14
N GLY A 137 17.97 5.91 4.55
CA GLY A 137 17.59 6.19 5.93
C GLY A 137 17.61 4.93 6.81
N ASP A 138 17.39 5.13 8.08
CA ASP A 138 17.44 4.08 9.09
C ASP A 138 16.32 3.04 8.93
N ASN A 139 16.58 1.83 9.40
CA ASN A 139 15.61 0.73 9.43
C ASN A 139 15.04 0.31 8.06
N THR A 140 15.63 0.72 6.96
CA THR A 140 15.16 0.43 5.61
C THR A 140 15.63 -0.95 5.16
N ILE A 141 14.73 -1.67 4.50
CA ILE A 141 14.97 -3.02 3.98
C ILE A 141 15.02 -2.95 2.45
N ILE A 142 16.15 -3.34 1.88
CA ILE A 142 16.35 -3.46 0.44
C ILE A 142 16.62 -4.92 0.11
N TYR A 143 15.65 -5.57 -0.53
CA TYR A 143 15.74 -6.98 -0.89
C TYR A 143 16.64 -7.21 -2.11
N ASP A 144 16.85 -8.48 -2.42
CA ASP A 144 17.78 -8.95 -3.43
C ASP A 144 17.56 -8.34 -4.82
N ARG A 145 18.65 -8.11 -5.57
CA ARG A 145 18.63 -7.62 -6.96
C ARG A 145 17.99 -6.25 -7.16
N VAL A 146 17.89 -5.44 -6.13
CA VAL A 146 17.49 -4.04 -6.27
C VAL A 146 18.64 -3.23 -6.84
N SER A 147 18.34 -2.29 -7.75
CA SER A 147 19.31 -1.37 -8.31
C SER A 147 18.94 0.08 -7.96
N LEU A 148 19.76 0.74 -7.18
CA LEU A 148 19.75 2.20 -6.98
C LEU A 148 20.86 2.80 -7.84
N VAL A 149 20.50 3.40 -8.98
CA VAL A 149 21.50 3.76 -10.01
C VAL A 149 22.42 4.87 -9.53
N GLN A 150 21.89 6.03 -9.19
CA GLN A 150 22.64 7.15 -8.58
C GLN A 150 21.70 8.25 -8.08
N ASN A 151 22.19 9.12 -7.17
CA ASN A 151 21.45 10.27 -6.63
C ASN A 151 20.06 9.89 -6.09
N CYS A 152 19.95 8.70 -5.47
CA CYS A 152 18.71 8.22 -4.87
C CYS A 152 18.71 8.54 -3.36
N LEU A 153 17.69 9.23 -2.90
CA LEU A 153 17.45 9.50 -1.48
C LEU A 153 16.26 8.65 -1.04
N ILE A 154 16.49 7.69 -0.15
CA ILE A 154 15.47 6.80 0.41
C ILE A 154 15.34 7.15 1.88
N GLY A 155 14.11 7.36 2.34
CA GLY A 155 13.80 7.67 3.74
C GLY A 155 13.97 6.50 4.71
N ASN A 156 13.47 6.68 5.92
CA ASN A 156 13.50 5.69 6.98
C ASN A 156 12.34 4.69 6.86
N ASP A 157 12.51 3.51 7.47
CA ASP A 157 11.47 2.47 7.57
C ASP A 157 10.85 2.07 6.22
N CYS A 158 11.60 2.19 5.13
CA CYS A 158 11.18 1.81 3.78
C CYS A 158 11.40 0.31 3.53
N VAL A 159 10.61 -0.23 2.61
CA VAL A 159 10.75 -1.61 2.11
C VAL A 159 10.82 -1.59 0.59
N ILE A 160 11.95 -2.01 0.04
CA ILE A 160 12.17 -2.09 -1.42
C ILE A 160 12.29 -3.57 -1.79
N GLN A 161 11.31 -4.09 -2.52
CA GLN A 161 11.20 -5.51 -2.83
C GLN A 161 12.11 -5.93 -4.02
N PRO A 162 12.30 -7.25 -4.25
CA PRO A 162 13.27 -7.74 -5.23
C PRO A 162 13.05 -7.21 -6.65
N GLY A 163 14.16 -6.93 -7.34
CA GLY A 163 14.14 -6.54 -8.76
C GLY A 163 13.71 -5.10 -9.04
N VAL A 164 13.46 -4.30 -8.03
CA VAL A 164 13.14 -2.87 -8.20
C VAL A 164 14.33 -2.11 -8.76
N THR A 165 14.08 -1.21 -9.71
CA THR A 165 15.09 -0.30 -10.27
C THR A 165 14.71 1.15 -9.98
N ILE A 166 15.60 1.91 -9.34
CA ILE A 166 15.39 3.31 -8.99
C ILE A 166 16.53 4.16 -9.53
N GLY A 167 16.19 5.23 -10.24
CA GLY A 167 17.17 6.22 -10.71
C GLY A 167 17.78 5.94 -12.06
N ALA A 168 17.22 5.03 -12.86
CA ALA A 168 17.55 4.92 -14.28
C ALA A 168 17.05 6.16 -15.04
N ASP A 169 17.69 6.49 -16.17
CA ASP A 169 17.27 7.59 -17.02
C ASP A 169 15.85 7.37 -17.56
N GLY A 170 15.07 8.45 -17.62
CA GLY A 170 13.77 8.44 -18.26
C GLY A 170 13.87 8.41 -19.79
N PHE A 171 12.73 8.25 -20.43
CA PHE A 171 12.60 8.29 -21.89
C PHE A 171 12.22 9.70 -22.33
N ALA A 172 13.22 10.52 -22.67
CA ALA A 172 13.03 11.86 -23.21
C ALA A 172 14.08 12.13 -24.29
N PHE A 173 13.63 12.56 -25.45
CA PHE A 173 14.45 12.85 -26.61
C PHE A 173 13.95 14.08 -27.35
N GLU A 174 14.87 14.85 -27.91
CA GLU A 174 14.57 15.91 -28.85
C GLU A 174 14.96 15.46 -30.27
N ARG A 175 14.34 16.08 -31.26
CA ARG A 175 14.58 15.73 -32.66
C ARG A 175 15.26 16.90 -33.38
N PHE A 176 16.42 16.64 -33.96
CA PHE A 176 17.05 17.57 -34.87
C PHE A 176 16.27 17.73 -36.19
N PRO A 177 16.50 18.84 -36.95
CA PRO A 177 15.84 19.02 -38.25
C PRO A 177 16.08 17.89 -39.25
N ASN A 178 17.23 17.20 -39.16
CA ASN A 178 17.57 16.04 -39.98
C ASN A 178 16.90 14.74 -39.56
N GLY A 179 16.05 14.76 -38.47
CA GLY A 179 15.34 13.62 -37.97
C GLY A 179 16.03 12.82 -36.86
N GLU A 180 17.30 13.06 -36.62
CA GLU A 180 18.07 12.37 -35.56
C GLU A 180 17.54 12.72 -34.15
N LEU A 181 17.61 11.73 -33.24
CA LEU A 181 17.21 11.90 -31.85
C LEU A 181 18.41 12.13 -30.95
N VAL A 182 18.35 13.18 -30.14
CA VAL A 182 19.30 13.44 -29.05
C VAL A 182 18.60 13.25 -27.70
N ARG A 183 19.25 12.51 -26.82
CA ARG A 183 18.71 12.25 -25.47
C ARG A 183 18.70 13.53 -24.64
N PHE A 184 17.56 13.82 -24.03
CA PHE A 184 17.48 14.88 -23.03
C PHE A 184 18.21 14.42 -21.74
N PRO A 185 19.14 15.22 -21.20
CA PRO A 185 19.91 14.81 -20.02
C PRO A 185 19.04 14.68 -18.77
N HIS A 186 19.21 13.60 -18.03
CA HIS A 186 18.60 13.40 -16.72
C HIS A 186 19.69 13.62 -15.65
N ILE A 187 19.70 14.80 -15.04
CA ILE A 187 20.76 15.24 -14.12
C ILE A 187 20.32 15.25 -12.65
N ARG A 188 19.05 15.00 -12.40
CA ARG A 188 18.48 14.94 -11.05
C ARG A 188 18.35 13.49 -10.57
N GLY A 189 17.77 13.30 -9.39
CA GLY A 189 17.66 12.02 -8.75
C GLY A 189 16.22 11.57 -8.53
N VAL A 190 16.09 10.65 -7.56
CA VAL A 190 14.82 10.19 -7.02
C VAL A 190 14.82 10.44 -5.52
N LYS A 191 13.72 10.97 -4.98
CA LYS A 191 13.49 11.16 -3.55
C LYS A 191 12.30 10.34 -3.09
N ILE A 192 12.51 9.46 -2.14
CA ILE A 192 11.49 8.61 -1.53
C ILE A 192 11.42 8.98 -0.05
N GLY A 193 10.22 9.29 0.43
CA GLY A 193 9.95 9.63 1.82
C GLY A 193 10.06 8.45 2.78
N ASP A 194 9.62 8.66 4.00
CA ASP A 194 9.64 7.64 5.06
C ASP A 194 8.46 6.65 4.93
N ASN A 195 8.64 5.43 5.43
CA ASN A 195 7.60 4.39 5.46
C ASN A 195 6.99 4.07 4.09
N VAL A 196 7.77 4.19 3.03
CA VAL A 196 7.36 3.85 1.66
C VAL A 196 7.63 2.38 1.39
N GLU A 197 6.71 1.70 0.72
CA GLU A 197 6.93 0.34 0.22
C GLU A 197 6.85 0.33 -1.30
N ILE A 198 7.86 -0.29 -1.94
CA ILE A 198 7.92 -0.47 -3.39
C ILE A 198 8.05 -1.95 -3.67
N CYS A 199 7.00 -2.51 -4.28
CA CYS A 199 6.93 -3.93 -4.57
C CYS A 199 7.73 -4.31 -5.82
N ALA A 200 7.87 -5.63 -5.99
CA ALA A 200 8.81 -6.24 -6.92
C ALA A 200 8.70 -5.76 -8.38
N ASN A 201 9.85 -5.62 -9.04
CA ASN A 201 9.97 -5.27 -10.46
C ASN A 201 9.37 -3.91 -10.86
N THR A 202 9.16 -3.02 -9.91
CA THR A 202 8.77 -1.63 -10.20
C THR A 202 9.97 -0.81 -10.66
N ASN A 203 9.76 0.05 -11.67
CA ASN A 203 10.78 0.95 -12.19
C ASN A 203 10.42 2.41 -11.91
N ILE A 204 11.38 3.16 -11.36
CA ILE A 204 11.25 4.58 -11.04
C ILE A 204 12.38 5.34 -11.72
N ALA A 205 12.04 6.08 -12.78
CA ALA A 205 13.01 6.88 -13.50
C ALA A 205 13.42 8.13 -12.71
N ARG A 206 14.69 8.51 -12.85
CA ARG A 206 15.20 9.76 -12.25
C ARG A 206 14.67 10.99 -12.99
N GLY A 207 14.70 12.09 -12.31
CA GLY A 207 14.28 13.35 -12.89
C GLY A 207 15.30 13.95 -13.86
N SER A 208 14.81 14.74 -14.81
CA SER A 208 15.65 15.50 -15.73
C SER A 208 16.20 16.78 -15.07
N LEU A 209 15.38 17.80 -14.91
CA LEU A 209 15.75 19.09 -14.30
C LEU A 209 15.18 19.27 -12.87
N SER A 210 14.23 18.44 -12.46
CA SER A 210 13.74 18.32 -11.10
C SER A 210 13.70 16.86 -10.69
N ASP A 211 13.69 16.55 -9.39
CA ASP A 211 13.67 15.17 -8.91
C ASP A 211 12.33 14.48 -9.19
N THR A 212 12.33 13.16 -9.34
CA THR A 212 11.16 12.31 -9.18
C THR A 212 10.93 12.09 -7.69
N ILE A 213 9.71 12.27 -7.20
CA ILE A 213 9.41 12.30 -5.75
C ILE A 213 8.27 11.36 -5.42
N ILE A 214 8.44 10.58 -4.34
CA ILE A 214 7.38 9.75 -3.73
C ILE A 214 7.27 10.16 -2.26
N GLY A 215 6.09 10.60 -1.84
CA GLY A 215 5.80 11.07 -0.48
C GLY A 215 5.70 9.94 0.54
N ASP A 216 5.79 10.32 1.82
CA ASP A 216 5.79 9.42 2.96
C ASP A 216 4.57 8.50 2.98
N GLY A 217 4.74 7.27 3.47
CA GLY A 217 3.66 6.31 3.66
C GLY A 217 3.09 5.69 2.38
N THR A 218 3.48 6.17 1.20
CA THR A 218 2.98 5.68 -0.09
C THR A 218 3.39 4.23 -0.34
N LYS A 219 2.46 3.45 -0.90
CA LYS A 219 2.65 2.05 -1.26
C LYS A 219 2.54 1.90 -2.77
N VAL A 220 3.60 1.39 -3.38
CA VAL A 220 3.70 1.15 -4.81
C VAL A 220 3.78 -0.36 -5.05
N ASP A 221 2.79 -0.89 -5.72
CA ASP A 221 2.68 -2.33 -5.98
C ASP A 221 3.66 -2.79 -7.08
N ALA A 222 3.64 -4.06 -7.40
CA ALA A 222 4.56 -4.67 -8.36
C ALA A 222 4.34 -4.19 -9.80
N MET A 223 5.42 -4.18 -10.59
CA MET A 223 5.39 -3.88 -12.04
C MET A 223 4.79 -2.50 -12.38
N VAL A 224 4.96 -1.52 -11.51
CA VAL A 224 4.57 -0.13 -11.76
C VAL A 224 5.68 0.59 -12.52
N GLN A 225 5.31 1.41 -13.51
CA GLN A 225 6.23 2.30 -14.22
C GLN A 225 6.01 3.74 -13.78
N ILE A 226 6.99 4.34 -13.11
CA ILE A 226 7.00 5.77 -12.74
C ILE A 226 8.03 6.48 -13.61
N ALA A 227 7.57 7.35 -14.50
CA ALA A 227 8.43 8.09 -15.39
C ALA A 227 9.16 9.26 -14.70
N HIS A 228 10.00 9.96 -15.45
CA HIS A 228 10.80 11.07 -14.94
C HIS A 228 9.98 12.26 -14.44
N ASN A 229 10.48 12.96 -13.44
CA ASN A 229 9.87 14.17 -12.86
C ASN A 229 8.45 13.97 -12.24
N VAL A 230 7.99 12.75 -12.07
CA VAL A 230 6.73 12.45 -11.42
C VAL A 230 6.79 12.82 -9.94
N VAL A 231 5.72 13.40 -9.42
CA VAL A 231 5.56 13.70 -8.00
C VAL A 231 4.31 12.99 -7.48
N ILE A 232 4.50 12.05 -6.56
CA ILE A 232 3.43 11.34 -5.87
C ILE A 232 3.39 11.85 -4.42
N GLY A 233 2.20 12.19 -3.95
CA GLY A 233 1.94 12.66 -2.60
C GLY A 233 2.11 11.58 -1.53
N LYS A 234 1.62 11.87 -0.32
CA LYS A 234 1.70 10.98 0.84
C LYS A 234 0.55 9.99 0.89
N ASN A 235 0.82 8.80 1.48
CA ASN A 235 -0.18 7.77 1.72
C ASN A 235 -1.00 7.39 0.47
N CYS A 236 -0.39 7.43 -0.70
CA CYS A 236 -1.00 6.98 -1.94
C CYS A 236 -0.88 5.45 -2.08
N GLU A 237 -1.81 4.86 -2.83
CA GLU A 237 -1.74 3.45 -3.23
C GLU A 237 -1.66 3.37 -4.76
N ILE A 238 -0.51 2.96 -5.29
CA ILE A 238 -0.27 2.82 -6.74
C ILE A 238 -0.26 1.32 -7.04
N THR A 239 -1.34 0.83 -7.63
CA THR A 239 -1.50 -0.63 -7.80
C THR A 239 -0.80 -1.19 -9.03
N THR A 240 -0.65 -2.51 -9.06
CA THR A 240 0.08 -3.29 -10.08
C THR A 240 -0.23 -2.84 -11.51
N GLY A 241 0.83 -2.68 -12.29
CA GLY A 241 0.74 -2.36 -13.73
C GLY A 241 0.35 -0.92 -14.04
N THR A 242 0.25 -0.05 -13.04
CA THR A 242 0.00 1.38 -13.29
C THR A 242 1.18 2.00 -14.04
N ILE A 243 0.88 2.76 -15.09
CA ILE A 243 1.87 3.54 -15.84
C ILE A 243 1.62 5.02 -15.59
N ILE A 244 2.62 5.72 -15.06
CA ILE A 244 2.57 7.15 -14.77
C ILE A 244 3.50 7.89 -15.72
N GLY A 245 2.93 8.68 -16.61
CA GLY A 245 3.67 9.51 -17.58
C GLY A 245 4.51 10.59 -16.93
N GLY A 246 5.54 11.04 -17.64
CA GLY A 246 6.50 12.02 -17.11
C GLY A 246 5.86 13.33 -16.64
N SER A 247 6.42 13.92 -15.59
CA SER A 247 5.98 15.19 -14.99
C SER A 247 4.56 15.20 -14.42
N THR A 248 3.89 14.05 -14.34
CA THR A 248 2.57 13.92 -13.70
C THR A 248 2.67 14.12 -12.20
N ARG A 249 1.67 14.76 -11.62
CA ARG A 249 1.55 15.01 -10.18
C ARG A 249 0.33 14.30 -9.63
N ILE A 250 0.49 13.58 -8.53
CA ILE A 250 -0.60 12.89 -7.81
C ILE A 250 -0.63 13.45 -6.39
N GLY A 251 -1.79 13.96 -5.98
CA GLY A 251 -2.03 14.47 -4.63
C GLY A 251 -2.14 13.36 -3.59
N ASP A 252 -2.12 13.74 -2.32
CA ASP A 252 -2.10 12.85 -1.17
C ASP A 252 -3.33 11.91 -1.13
N MET A 253 -3.15 10.72 -0.53
CA MET A 253 -4.22 9.75 -0.27
C MET A 253 -5.00 9.31 -1.53
N SER A 254 -4.38 9.40 -2.70
CA SER A 254 -4.99 8.97 -3.96
C SER A 254 -4.63 7.51 -4.29
N TRP A 255 -5.52 6.86 -5.00
CA TRP A 255 -5.39 5.47 -5.39
C TRP A 255 -5.51 5.27 -6.89
N THR A 256 -4.56 4.56 -7.48
CA THR A 256 -4.63 4.16 -8.89
C THR A 256 -4.95 2.68 -8.97
N GLY A 257 -6.02 2.36 -9.71
CA GLY A 257 -6.46 0.97 -9.90
C GLY A 257 -5.54 0.19 -10.85
N LEU A 258 -5.63 -1.14 -10.78
CA LEU A 258 -4.82 -2.08 -11.57
C LEU A 258 -4.77 -1.70 -13.05
N ASN A 259 -3.57 -1.72 -13.65
CA ASN A 259 -3.34 -1.43 -15.07
C ASN A 259 -3.91 -0.07 -15.55
N SER A 260 -4.01 0.91 -14.67
CA SER A 260 -4.37 2.26 -15.07
C SER A 260 -3.19 2.98 -15.75
N THR A 261 -3.49 3.93 -16.64
CA THR A 261 -2.48 4.74 -17.33
C THR A 261 -2.78 6.21 -17.14
N LEU A 262 -1.81 6.95 -16.62
CA LEU A 262 -1.87 8.39 -16.45
C LEU A 262 -0.97 9.04 -17.49
N LYS A 263 -1.55 9.91 -18.34
CA LYS A 263 -0.81 10.67 -19.34
C LYS A 263 0.25 11.54 -18.67
N ASP A 264 1.28 11.91 -19.40
CA ASP A 264 2.30 12.88 -19.00
C ASP A 264 1.73 14.29 -18.76
N ASN A 265 2.37 15.07 -17.89
CA ASN A 265 2.05 16.46 -17.58
C ASN A 265 0.62 16.73 -17.11
N ILE A 266 -0.05 15.77 -16.46
CA ILE A 266 -1.36 15.97 -15.85
C ILE A 266 -1.26 16.05 -14.33
N LYS A 267 -2.31 16.62 -13.71
CA LYS A 267 -2.47 16.70 -12.27
C LYS A 267 -3.65 15.84 -11.82
N ILE A 268 -3.38 14.91 -10.94
CA ILE A 268 -4.38 14.15 -10.19
C ILE A 268 -4.46 14.78 -8.81
N GLY A 269 -5.65 15.17 -8.38
CA GLY A 269 -5.90 15.76 -7.07
C GLY A 269 -5.63 14.82 -5.92
N SER A 270 -5.92 15.27 -4.70
CA SER A 270 -5.86 14.45 -3.48
C SER A 270 -7.14 13.66 -3.27
N ASN A 271 -7.05 12.50 -2.62
CA ASN A 271 -8.19 11.59 -2.39
C ASN A 271 -8.92 11.18 -3.68
N VAL A 272 -8.20 11.03 -4.78
CA VAL A 272 -8.74 10.60 -6.07
C VAL A 272 -8.69 9.08 -6.20
N LEU A 273 -9.75 8.51 -6.80
CA LEU A 273 -9.77 7.13 -7.25
C LEU A 273 -9.71 7.06 -8.78
N VAL A 274 -8.64 6.48 -9.28
CA VAL A 274 -8.54 6.06 -10.68
C VAL A 274 -8.93 4.59 -10.76
N ALA A 275 -10.01 4.26 -11.46
CA ALA A 275 -10.47 2.87 -11.57
C ALA A 275 -9.50 1.99 -12.36
N ALA A 276 -9.59 0.67 -12.14
CA ALA A 276 -8.77 -0.31 -12.86
C ALA A 276 -8.95 -0.18 -14.38
N GLY A 277 -7.85 -0.24 -15.13
CA GLY A 277 -7.82 -0.12 -16.59
C GLY A 277 -8.19 1.26 -17.15
N ALA A 278 -8.34 2.28 -16.32
CA ALA A 278 -8.64 3.62 -16.77
C ALA A 278 -7.43 4.28 -17.46
N VAL A 279 -7.68 5.05 -18.52
CA VAL A 279 -6.68 5.88 -19.22
C VAL A 279 -7.00 7.34 -18.97
N VAL A 280 -6.29 7.96 -18.05
CA VAL A 280 -6.49 9.36 -17.63
C VAL A 280 -5.63 10.26 -18.52
N ILE A 281 -6.26 11.14 -19.28
CA ILE A 281 -5.60 12.04 -20.23
C ILE A 281 -5.78 13.54 -19.91
N HIS A 282 -6.51 13.87 -18.85
CA HIS A 282 -6.77 15.23 -18.36
C HIS A 282 -6.58 15.29 -16.85
N ASP A 283 -6.46 16.50 -16.34
CA ASP A 283 -6.42 16.75 -14.91
C ASP A 283 -7.67 16.22 -14.20
N VAL A 284 -7.49 15.72 -12.98
CA VAL A 284 -8.56 15.21 -12.13
C VAL A 284 -8.61 16.03 -10.86
N GLN A 285 -9.80 16.49 -10.48
CA GLN A 285 -10.00 17.31 -9.28
C GLN A 285 -9.90 16.47 -8.01
N ASP A 286 -9.69 17.12 -6.87
CA ASP A 286 -9.68 16.47 -5.56
C ASP A 286 -10.98 15.69 -5.31
N GLN A 287 -10.87 14.55 -4.63
CA GLN A 287 -11.99 13.71 -4.22
C GLN A 287 -12.86 13.20 -5.39
N ASP A 288 -12.30 13.09 -6.58
CA ASP A 288 -13.01 12.54 -7.75
C ASP A 288 -12.79 11.03 -7.91
N VAL A 289 -13.67 10.41 -8.66
CA VAL A 289 -13.56 9.01 -9.09
C VAL A 289 -13.64 8.99 -10.61
N VAL A 290 -12.59 8.50 -11.26
CA VAL A 290 -12.50 8.48 -12.72
C VAL A 290 -12.37 7.06 -13.25
N ALA A 291 -13.07 6.76 -14.36
CA ALA A 291 -13.06 5.43 -14.96
C ALA A 291 -13.19 5.50 -16.49
N GLY A 292 -12.74 4.46 -17.16
CA GLY A 292 -12.91 4.23 -18.60
C GLY A 292 -11.74 4.72 -19.46
N VAL A 293 -11.91 4.63 -20.79
CA VAL A 293 -10.92 4.99 -21.82
C VAL A 293 -11.58 5.84 -22.90
N PRO A 294 -11.31 7.15 -23.00
CA PRO A 294 -10.60 7.95 -22.00
C PRO A 294 -11.38 8.03 -20.68
N ALA A 295 -10.66 8.22 -19.57
CA ALA A 295 -11.29 8.28 -18.26
C ALA A 295 -12.14 9.54 -18.09
N LYS A 296 -13.32 9.35 -17.48
CA LYS A 296 -14.27 10.42 -17.12
C LYS A 296 -14.66 10.28 -15.66
N SER A 297 -15.05 11.40 -15.04
CA SER A 297 -15.62 11.38 -13.70
C SER A 297 -16.88 10.52 -13.65
N ILE A 298 -16.92 9.65 -12.63
CA ILE A 298 -18.08 8.84 -12.29
C ILE A 298 -18.49 9.04 -10.83
N LYS A 299 -17.99 10.10 -10.20
CA LYS A 299 -18.19 10.39 -8.78
C LYS A 299 -19.66 10.30 -8.35
N ASP A 300 -20.57 10.85 -9.15
CA ASP A 300 -22.00 10.85 -8.85
C ASP A 300 -22.67 9.47 -9.02
N LYS A 301 -21.98 8.53 -9.66
CA LYS A 301 -22.48 7.17 -9.92
C LYS A 301 -21.97 6.14 -8.93
N VAL A 302 -20.97 6.51 -8.12
CA VAL A 302 -20.32 5.61 -7.18
C VAL A 302 -20.99 5.75 -5.81
N LYS A 303 -21.50 4.64 -5.27
CA LYS A 303 -21.99 4.61 -3.91
C LYS A 303 -20.83 4.88 -2.94
N SER A 304 -21.10 5.60 -1.84
CA SER A 304 -20.12 5.98 -0.81
C SER A 304 -19.25 4.84 -0.28
N ASP A 305 -19.72 3.61 -0.41
CA ASP A 305 -19.02 2.40 0.07
C ASP A 305 -17.77 2.02 -0.75
N LEU A 306 -17.66 2.49 -2.01
CA LEU A 306 -16.47 2.30 -2.84
C LEU A 306 -15.32 3.24 -2.43
N LEU A 307 -15.63 4.46 -2.03
CA LEU A 307 -14.68 5.40 -1.45
C LEU A 307 -14.11 4.89 -0.11
N PHE A 308 -14.91 4.11 0.62
CA PHE A 308 -14.53 3.47 1.87
C PHE A 308 -13.45 2.39 1.72
N LEU A 309 -13.50 1.60 0.64
CA LEU A 309 -12.49 0.57 0.36
C LEU A 309 -11.09 1.16 0.13
N MET A 310 -11.01 2.43 -0.24
CA MET A 310 -9.79 3.14 -0.55
C MET A 310 -9.17 3.85 0.64
N ALA A 311 -9.99 4.44 1.51
CA ALA A 311 -9.51 5.39 2.50
C ALA A 311 -9.17 4.76 3.86
N GLY A 312 -9.59 3.54 4.14
CA GLY A 312 -9.49 2.97 5.50
C GLY A 312 -10.13 3.87 6.58
N GLN A 313 -10.86 4.91 6.19
CA GLN A 313 -11.48 5.89 7.06
C GLN A 313 -13.00 5.78 7.04
N GLU A 314 -13.60 5.67 8.22
CA GLU A 314 -15.02 5.88 8.39
C GLU A 314 -15.39 7.31 8.01
N SER A 315 -16.13 7.48 6.92
CA SER A 315 -16.84 8.72 6.72
C SER A 315 -17.87 8.84 7.85
N LYS A 316 -17.62 9.71 8.83
CA LYS A 316 -18.65 10.12 9.78
C LYS A 316 -19.82 10.67 8.97
N ARG A 317 -20.86 9.87 8.78
CA ARG A 317 -22.16 10.37 8.32
C ARG A 317 -22.63 11.36 9.36
N LYS A 318 -22.61 12.63 9.04
CA LYS A 318 -23.48 13.59 9.72
C LYS A 318 -24.92 13.13 9.43
N SER A 319 -25.58 12.60 10.44
CA SER A 319 -27.01 12.48 10.45
C SER A 319 -27.58 13.90 10.38
N THR A 320 -28.04 14.33 9.23
CA THR A 320 -29.04 15.39 9.15
C THR A 320 -30.38 14.70 9.20
N ALA A 321 -30.88 14.54 10.44
CA ALA A 321 -32.30 14.42 10.70
C ALA A 321 -32.88 15.82 10.49
N THR A 322 -33.81 15.95 9.61
CA THR A 322 -35.04 16.73 9.72
C THR A 322 -36.04 16.15 8.73
#